data_6edce8f005eb07330e92a0521abaf4d2
#
_entry.id   6edce8f005eb07330e92a0521abaf4d2
#
_cell.length_a   1.000
_cell.length_b   1.000
_cell.length_c   1.000
_cell.angle_alpha   90.00
_cell.angle_beta   90.00
_cell.angle_gamma   90.00
#
_symmetry.space_group_name_H-M   'P 1'
#
loop_
_entity.id
_entity.type
_entity.pdbx_description
1 polymer ?
#
loop_
_entity_poly.entity_id
_entity_poly.type
_entity_poly.pdbx_seq_one_letter_code
_entity_poly.pdbx_strand_id
1 'polypeptide(L)'
;MRRTKLIVLSVIFTLPVSLARPAFAADGAATYKAKCAACHGPEGQGKVGPAVKGASLTADQITDLLTKGEDAKKAPHKKAISGLSPEDAKAVADYVKTLK
;
A
#
# COMPACT_ATOMS: atom_id res chain seq x y z
N MET A 1 -17.58 -14.78 67.79
CA MET A 1 -17.32 -13.70 66.83
C MET A 1 -16.73 -14.32 65.57
N ARG A 2 -17.55 -14.43 64.56
CA ARG A 2 -17.07 -14.91 63.26
C ARG A 2 -16.58 -13.73 62.44
N ARG A 3 -15.30 -13.70 62.18
CA ARG A 3 -14.72 -12.71 61.28
C ARG A 3 -14.90 -13.21 59.86
N THR A 4 -15.84 -12.64 59.14
CA THR A 4 -16.02 -12.88 57.73
C THR A 4 -14.88 -12.16 56.98
N LYS A 5 -13.94 -12.93 56.45
CA LYS A 5 -12.93 -12.37 55.55
C LYS A 5 -13.58 -12.17 54.20
N LEU A 6 -13.85 -10.91 53.84
CA LEU A 6 -14.20 -10.56 52.48
C LEU A 6 -12.94 -10.77 51.62
N ILE A 7 -13.01 -11.80 50.77
CA ILE A 7 -12.01 -11.97 49.71
C ILE A 7 -12.48 -11.09 48.57
N VAL A 8 -11.85 -9.95 48.39
CA VAL A 8 -12.06 -9.13 47.21
C VAL A 8 -11.32 -9.82 46.07
N LEU A 9 -12.06 -10.50 45.22
CA LEU A 9 -11.53 -11.08 44.00
C LEU A 9 -11.36 -9.95 42.99
N SER A 10 -10.16 -9.40 42.92
CA SER A 10 -9.81 -8.46 41.82
C SER A 10 -9.78 -9.24 40.53
N VAL A 11 -10.85 -9.16 39.76
CA VAL A 11 -10.87 -9.66 38.40
C VAL A 11 -10.09 -8.65 37.54
N ILE A 12 -8.84 -8.96 37.27
CA ILE A 12 -8.05 -8.19 36.31
C ILE A 12 -8.58 -8.58 34.93
N PHE A 13 -9.41 -7.71 34.36
CA PHE A 13 -9.90 -7.85 33.00
C PHE A 13 -8.80 -7.35 32.06
N THR A 14 -7.92 -8.27 31.66
CA THR A 14 -6.97 -7.98 30.59
C THR A 14 -7.71 -7.98 29.27
N LEU A 15 -8.03 -6.80 28.77
CA LEU A 15 -8.49 -6.63 27.39
C LEU A 15 -7.35 -7.03 26.43
N PRO A 16 -7.58 -8.02 25.55
CA PRO A 16 -6.63 -8.26 24.49
C PRO A 16 -6.65 -7.03 23.58
N VAL A 17 -5.52 -6.34 23.52
CA VAL A 17 -5.32 -5.32 22.51
C VAL A 17 -5.19 -6.06 21.19
N SER A 18 -6.31 -6.22 20.50
CA SER A 18 -6.29 -6.64 19.12
C SER A 18 -5.62 -5.55 18.29
N LEU A 19 -4.35 -5.72 18.02
CA LEU A 19 -3.70 -5.03 16.93
C LEU A 19 -4.28 -5.62 15.63
N ALA A 20 -5.47 -5.18 15.27
CA ALA A 20 -6.01 -5.44 13.96
C ALA A 20 -5.16 -4.66 12.97
N ARG A 21 -4.09 -5.28 12.50
CA ARG A 21 -3.54 -4.88 11.21
C ARG A 21 -4.61 -5.16 10.20
N PRO A 22 -5.12 -4.15 9.46
CA PRO A 22 -5.92 -4.46 8.31
C PRO A 22 -5.07 -5.37 7.42
N ALA A 23 -5.49 -6.61 7.24
CA ALA A 23 -4.76 -7.63 6.48
C ALA A 23 -4.55 -7.22 5.01
N PHE A 24 -5.09 -6.06 4.62
CA PHE A 24 -5.08 -5.49 3.28
C PHE A 24 -4.76 -3.99 3.28
N ALA A 25 -4.01 -3.50 4.28
CA ALA A 25 -3.43 -2.17 4.14
C ALA A 25 -2.53 -2.21 2.91
N ALA A 26 -2.94 -1.48 1.87
CA ALA A 26 -2.17 -1.36 0.66
C ALA A 26 -0.79 -0.80 1.03
N ASP A 27 0.24 -1.64 0.91
CA ASP A 27 1.62 -1.24 1.06
C ASP A 27 2.16 -0.83 -0.32
N GLY A 28 2.21 0.46 -0.57
CA GLY A 28 2.66 1.01 -1.84
C GLY A 28 4.08 0.59 -2.19
N ALA A 29 4.98 0.56 -1.23
CA ALA A 29 6.36 0.13 -1.45
C ALA A 29 6.46 -1.34 -1.82
N ALA A 30 5.77 -2.22 -1.10
CA ALA A 30 5.76 -3.65 -1.39
C ALA A 30 5.08 -3.97 -2.72
N THR A 31 3.98 -3.31 -3.03
CA THR A 31 3.27 -3.46 -4.30
C THR A 31 4.14 -2.95 -5.46
N TYR A 32 4.81 -1.83 -5.30
CA TYR A 32 5.75 -1.30 -6.29
C TYR A 32 6.88 -2.30 -6.58
N LYS A 33 7.49 -2.87 -5.55
CA LYS A 33 8.53 -3.89 -5.72
C LYS A 33 8.03 -5.10 -6.47
N ALA A 34 6.82 -5.56 -6.18
CA ALA A 34 6.28 -6.76 -6.79
C ALA A 34 5.86 -6.57 -8.25
N LYS A 35 5.35 -5.40 -8.61
CA LYS A 35 4.68 -5.18 -9.90
C LYS A 35 5.34 -4.14 -10.81
N CYS A 36 6.10 -3.24 -10.27
CA CYS A 36 6.61 -2.06 -11.00
C CYS A 36 8.14 -2.05 -11.14
N ALA A 37 8.85 -2.49 -10.12
CA ALA A 37 10.30 -2.38 -10.03
C ALA A 37 11.06 -3.14 -11.12
N ALA A 38 10.51 -4.24 -11.63
CA ALA A 38 11.13 -5.02 -12.70
C ALA A 38 11.38 -4.18 -13.97
N CYS A 39 10.51 -3.23 -14.24
CA CYS A 39 10.62 -2.33 -15.41
C CYS A 39 11.12 -0.94 -15.05
N HIS A 40 10.72 -0.41 -13.90
CA HIS A 40 11.02 0.98 -13.50
C HIS A 40 12.21 1.10 -12.54
N GLY A 41 12.74 -0.02 -12.06
CA GLY A 41 13.83 -0.05 -11.10
C GLY A 41 13.34 0.03 -9.66
N PRO A 42 14.09 -0.53 -8.68
CA PRO A 42 13.68 -0.58 -7.27
C PRO A 42 13.49 0.80 -6.63
N GLU A 43 14.17 1.81 -7.15
CA GLU A 43 14.12 3.20 -6.68
C GLU A 43 13.41 4.13 -7.67
N GLY A 44 12.76 3.58 -8.69
CA GLY A 44 12.10 4.35 -9.74
C GLY A 44 13.04 5.02 -10.72
N GLN A 45 14.29 4.61 -10.77
CA GLN A 45 15.33 5.22 -11.62
C GLN A 45 15.19 4.90 -13.10
N GLY A 46 14.33 3.96 -13.44
CA GLY A 46 14.20 3.43 -14.81
C GLY A 46 15.10 2.22 -15.06
N LYS A 47 14.62 1.36 -15.92
CA LYS A 47 15.32 0.15 -16.34
C LYS A 47 14.87 -0.23 -17.74
N VAL A 48 13.99 -1.22 -17.89
CA VAL A 48 13.29 -1.51 -19.14
C VAL A 48 12.28 -0.41 -19.46
N GLY A 49 11.54 0.05 -18.43
CA GLY A 49 10.66 1.20 -18.51
C GLY A 49 11.37 2.49 -18.09
N PRO A 50 10.73 3.65 -18.35
CA PRO A 50 11.30 4.93 -17.97
C PRO A 50 11.37 5.13 -16.46
N ALA A 51 12.18 6.08 -16.04
CA ALA A 51 12.22 6.51 -14.66
C ALA A 51 10.85 7.05 -14.23
N VAL A 52 10.42 6.70 -13.03
CA VAL A 52 9.18 7.21 -12.43
C VAL A 52 9.47 8.17 -11.28
N LYS A 53 10.68 8.13 -10.71
CA LYS A 53 11.10 9.12 -9.72
C LYS A 53 11.17 10.51 -10.37
N GLY A 54 10.67 11.51 -9.66
CA GLY A 54 10.63 12.88 -10.19
C GLY A 54 9.65 13.08 -11.33
N ALA A 55 8.74 12.12 -11.59
CA ALA A 55 7.73 12.25 -12.63
C ALA A 55 6.81 13.44 -12.34
N SER A 56 6.42 14.15 -13.41
CA SER A 56 5.53 15.31 -13.33
C SER A 56 4.07 14.96 -13.11
N LEU A 57 3.68 13.70 -13.25
CA LEU A 57 2.31 13.25 -13.02
C LEU A 57 1.92 13.40 -11.55
N THR A 58 0.69 13.81 -11.31
CA THR A 58 0.12 13.80 -9.95
C THR A 58 -0.18 12.37 -9.50
N ALA A 59 -0.33 12.17 -8.19
CA ALA A 59 -0.73 10.85 -7.66
C ALA A 59 -2.05 10.38 -8.25
N ASP A 60 -3.02 11.28 -8.46
CA ASP A 60 -4.31 10.94 -9.07
C ASP A 60 -4.14 10.52 -10.53
N GLN A 61 -3.31 11.20 -11.29
CA GLN A 61 -3.00 10.82 -12.68
C GLN A 61 -2.33 9.45 -12.76
N ILE A 62 -1.41 9.16 -11.85
CA ILE A 62 -0.76 7.84 -11.76
C ILE A 62 -1.79 6.77 -11.40
N THR A 63 -2.64 7.03 -10.42
CA THR A 63 -3.72 6.13 -10.03
C THR A 63 -4.65 5.81 -11.20
N ASP A 64 -5.06 6.82 -11.94
CA ASP A 64 -5.90 6.65 -13.13
C ASP A 64 -5.20 5.81 -14.20
N LEU A 65 -3.92 6.08 -14.45
CA LEU A 65 -3.14 5.28 -15.41
C LEU A 65 -3.08 3.81 -15.02
N LEU A 66 -2.89 3.51 -13.73
CA LEU A 66 -2.78 2.15 -13.22
C LEU A 66 -4.13 1.41 -13.21
N THR A 67 -5.23 2.12 -13.00
CA THR A 67 -6.57 1.52 -12.87
C THR A 67 -7.34 1.45 -14.17
N LYS A 68 -7.06 2.33 -15.12
CA LYS A 68 -7.79 2.46 -16.39
C LYS A 68 -6.91 2.18 -17.60
N GLY A 69 -5.61 2.45 -17.47
CA GLY A 69 -4.70 2.47 -18.61
C GLY A 69 -4.91 3.69 -19.51
N GLU A 70 -4.10 3.79 -20.53
CA GLU A 70 -4.17 4.87 -21.53
C GLU A 70 -3.75 4.32 -22.88
N ASP A 71 -4.63 4.40 -23.87
CA ASP A 71 -4.39 3.84 -25.20
C ASP A 71 -3.14 4.39 -25.91
N ALA A 72 -2.77 5.62 -25.60
CA ALA A 72 -1.57 6.26 -26.16
C ALA A 72 -0.27 5.73 -25.56
N LYS A 73 -0.34 5.00 -24.45
CA LYS A 73 0.83 4.42 -23.79
C LYS A 73 1.20 3.08 -24.40
N LYS A 74 2.43 2.65 -24.15
CA LYS A 74 2.89 1.30 -24.48
C LYS A 74 2.43 0.31 -23.40
N ALA A 75 2.32 -0.97 -23.77
CA ALA A 75 2.08 -2.01 -22.78
C ALA A 75 3.13 -1.94 -21.66
N PRO A 76 2.78 -2.21 -20.38
CA PRO A 76 1.46 -2.66 -19.90
C PRO A 76 0.45 -1.53 -19.66
N HIS A 77 0.81 -0.27 -19.86
CA HIS A 77 0.00 0.90 -19.47
C HIS A 77 -1.13 1.26 -20.45
N LYS A 78 -1.29 0.51 -21.50
CA LYS A 78 -2.45 0.64 -22.39
C LYS A 78 -3.77 0.26 -21.71
N LYS A 79 -3.68 -0.61 -20.71
CA LYS A 79 -4.83 -1.14 -19.97
C LYS A 79 -4.56 -1.03 -18.47
N ALA A 80 -5.59 -1.26 -17.68
CA ALA A 80 -5.41 -1.40 -16.24
C ALA A 80 -4.40 -2.49 -15.92
N ILE A 81 -3.59 -2.26 -14.89
CA ILE A 81 -2.63 -3.26 -14.41
C ILE A 81 -3.42 -4.37 -13.71
N SER A 82 -3.27 -5.60 -14.17
CA SER A 82 -3.96 -6.75 -13.59
C SER A 82 -3.45 -7.05 -12.18
N GLY A 83 -4.39 -7.48 -11.32
CA GLY A 83 -4.06 -7.82 -9.94
C GLY A 83 -3.80 -6.60 -9.04
N LEU A 84 -4.14 -5.40 -9.48
CA LEU A 84 -3.97 -4.17 -8.74
C LEU A 84 -5.35 -3.56 -8.42
N SER A 85 -5.72 -3.54 -7.13
CA SER A 85 -6.95 -2.89 -6.69
C SER A 85 -6.83 -1.36 -6.79
N PRO A 86 -7.95 -0.60 -6.79
CA PRO A 86 -7.88 0.86 -6.74
C PRO A 86 -7.11 1.40 -5.53
N GLU A 87 -7.23 0.74 -4.38
CA GLU A 87 -6.49 1.09 -3.16
C GLU A 87 -4.99 0.84 -3.32
N ASP A 88 -4.62 -0.28 -3.92
CA ASP A 88 -3.23 -0.60 -4.23
C ASP A 88 -2.65 0.41 -5.23
N ALA A 89 -3.40 0.76 -6.26
CA ALA A 89 -2.99 1.75 -7.25
C ALA A 89 -2.73 3.12 -6.61
N LYS A 90 -3.62 3.54 -5.72
CA LYS A 90 -3.44 4.79 -4.96
C LYS A 90 -2.20 4.75 -4.07
N ALA A 91 -2.00 3.65 -3.35
CA ALA A 91 -0.84 3.47 -2.49
C ALA A 91 0.47 3.48 -3.29
N VAL A 92 0.51 2.83 -4.45
CA VAL A 92 1.66 2.87 -5.36
C VAL A 92 1.90 4.28 -5.88
N ALA A 93 0.85 4.98 -6.29
CA ALA A 93 0.96 6.35 -6.78
C ALA A 93 1.54 7.28 -5.71
N ASP A 94 1.05 7.20 -4.49
CA ASP A 94 1.57 7.97 -3.36
C ASP A 94 3.03 7.62 -3.06
N TYR A 95 3.39 6.34 -3.11
CA TYR A 95 4.76 5.88 -2.93
C TYR A 95 5.69 6.43 -4.03
N VAL A 96 5.29 6.34 -5.28
CA VAL A 96 6.07 6.84 -6.43
C VAL A 96 6.36 8.33 -6.27
N LYS A 97 5.42 9.10 -5.77
CA LYS A 97 5.61 10.54 -5.52
C LYS A 97 6.61 10.83 -4.40
N THR A 98 6.94 9.87 -3.57
CA THR A 98 8.00 10.01 -2.56
C THR A 98 9.40 9.74 -3.09
N LEU A 99 9.52 9.11 -4.25
CA LEU A 99 10.80 8.78 -4.87
C LEU A 99 11.47 10.04 -5.46
N LYS A 100 12.73 10.22 -5.13
CA LYS A 100 13.54 11.38 -5.55
C LYS A 100 14.84 10.95 -6.21
#